data_45afa8fe28622eb16a1b37d9fdab3480
#
_entry.id   45afa8fe28622eb16a1b37d9fdab3480
#
_cell.length_a   1.000
_cell.length_b   1.000
_cell.length_c   1.000
_cell.angle_alpha   90.00
_cell.angle_beta   90.00
_cell.angle_gamma   90.00
#
_symmetry.space_group_name_H-M   'P 1'
#
loop_
_entity.id
_entity.type
_entity.pdbx_description
1 polymer ?
#
loop_
_entity_poly.entity_id
_entity_poly.type
_entity_poly.pdbx_seq_one_letter_code
_entity_poly.pdbx_strand_id
1 'polypeptide(L)'
;GFGPMEMTVAKGKRCSAAGAYLRPAVARGNVQVLCNSLVDKVVFNGTRAEAVDFSLHGTTHRVKATYEIILCAGSIMSPVILKRSGIGPAAELAAHGIPVVADRAQVGENLMDHLELYLQHACLQPVSLYPTQGLLAKAMIGLQWLLTKRGLGATNHFESGGHVRSRAGIVYPDIQFHFLPLAISYDGKSLTKGHGFQVHVGTKRSKSRGFVRLRDANPASLPKVQFNYMTHPDDWLEFRACIALSREIFNQPALAGFAGPELAPGPYVIKDTDVDTFIKQKVESAYHPCGTCKMGEGDEDVTDPQARVRGVQGLRVVDASLMPQATAGDLNGPTIMLAERCSDLIKGKVLPAANDAPLLVSPNWLQAQRSWDMTHDYANDRDSLRAALLLNAQNCISNGENPQLDFSKN
;
A
#
# COMPACT_ATOMS: atom_id res chain seq x y z
N GLY A 1 -10.30 9.30 -12.01
CA GLY A 1 -11.30 8.53 -12.75
C GLY A 1 -11.22 7.06 -12.38
N PHE A 2 -12.08 6.27 -13.01
CA PHE A 2 -12.18 4.82 -12.85
C PHE A 2 -11.64 4.12 -14.10
N GLY A 3 -11.08 2.92 -13.91
CA GLY A 3 -10.52 2.14 -15.00
C GLY A 3 -10.03 0.77 -14.55
N PRO A 4 -9.41 0.00 -15.46
CA PRO A 4 -8.71 -1.22 -15.09
C PRO A 4 -7.59 -0.95 -14.08
N MET A 5 -7.40 -1.87 -13.15
CA MET A 5 -6.31 -1.82 -12.17
C MET A 5 -5.18 -2.73 -12.62
N GLU A 6 -3.96 -2.20 -12.57
CA GLU A 6 -2.76 -2.99 -12.83
C GLU A 6 -2.45 -3.91 -11.66
N MET A 7 -1.92 -5.07 -11.97
CA MET A 7 -1.56 -6.09 -10.97
C MET A 7 -0.09 -6.46 -11.10
N THR A 8 0.57 -6.68 -9.96
CA THR A 8 1.93 -7.18 -9.91
C THR A 8 1.94 -8.70 -10.17
N VAL A 9 1.61 -9.07 -11.41
CA VAL A 9 1.54 -10.44 -11.92
C VAL A 9 2.37 -10.58 -13.18
N ALA A 10 3.17 -11.63 -13.28
CA ALA A 10 3.92 -11.97 -14.47
C ALA A 10 3.78 -13.47 -14.76
N LYS A 11 3.40 -13.83 -15.99
CA LYS A 11 3.20 -15.22 -16.43
C LYS A 11 2.27 -16.00 -15.48
N GLY A 12 1.17 -15.38 -15.07
CA GLY A 12 0.16 -15.95 -14.16
C GLY A 12 0.64 -16.25 -12.75
N LYS A 13 1.71 -15.60 -12.29
CA LYS A 13 2.26 -15.72 -10.93
C LYS A 13 2.48 -14.33 -10.35
N ARG A 14 2.33 -14.22 -9.03
CA ARG A 14 2.71 -12.99 -8.32
C ARG A 14 4.18 -12.65 -8.59
N CYS A 15 4.43 -11.48 -9.16
CA CYS A 15 5.76 -10.95 -9.42
C CYS A 15 6.25 -10.15 -8.20
N SER A 16 6.62 -10.85 -7.12
CA SER A 16 7.16 -10.21 -5.93
C SER A 16 8.57 -9.67 -6.17
N ALA A 17 9.02 -8.70 -5.35
CA ALA A 17 10.40 -8.21 -5.38
C ALA A 17 11.43 -9.35 -5.23
N ALA A 18 11.13 -10.38 -4.42
CA ALA A 18 11.98 -11.57 -4.32
C ALA A 18 12.06 -12.33 -5.66
N GLY A 19 10.94 -12.42 -6.42
CA GLY A 19 10.92 -13.06 -7.74
C GLY A 19 11.59 -12.24 -8.82
N ALA A 20 11.37 -10.92 -8.81
CA ALA A 20 11.84 -10.03 -9.85
C ALA A 20 13.32 -9.62 -9.69
N TYR A 21 13.79 -9.44 -8.45
CA TYR A 21 15.11 -8.91 -8.15
C TYR A 21 16.02 -9.91 -7.43
N LEU A 22 15.59 -10.46 -6.28
CA LEU A 22 16.47 -11.23 -5.40
C LEU A 22 16.89 -12.56 -6.06
N ARG A 23 15.97 -13.35 -6.58
CA ARG A 23 16.31 -14.64 -7.20
C ARG A 23 17.27 -14.51 -8.39
N PRO A 24 17.06 -13.56 -9.34
CA PRO A 24 18.04 -13.31 -10.38
C PRO A 24 19.39 -12.86 -9.85
N ALA A 25 19.42 -12.04 -8.78
CA ALA A 25 20.67 -11.60 -8.15
C ALA A 25 21.44 -12.75 -7.51
N VAL A 26 20.76 -13.61 -6.77
CA VAL A 26 21.34 -14.84 -6.19
C VAL A 26 21.87 -15.76 -7.30
N ALA A 27 21.13 -15.92 -8.39
CA ALA A 27 21.56 -16.76 -9.54
C ALA A 27 22.83 -16.25 -10.23
N ARG A 28 23.13 -14.94 -10.14
CA ARG A 28 24.40 -14.38 -10.62
C ARG A 28 25.60 -14.66 -9.71
N GLY A 29 25.38 -15.20 -8.51
CA GLY A 29 26.43 -15.58 -7.57
C GLY A 29 27.04 -14.45 -6.74
N ASN A 30 26.53 -13.21 -6.85
CA ASN A 30 27.06 -12.05 -6.12
C ASN A 30 26.20 -11.62 -4.92
N VAL A 31 25.19 -12.42 -4.54
CA VAL A 31 24.32 -12.20 -3.39
C VAL A 31 24.22 -13.48 -2.58
N GLN A 32 24.50 -13.39 -1.29
CA GLN A 32 24.22 -14.43 -0.31
C GLN A 32 23.02 -14.05 0.55
N VAL A 33 22.10 -14.98 0.76
CA VAL A 33 20.92 -14.79 1.60
C VAL A 33 21.03 -15.65 2.84
N LEU A 34 20.99 -15.03 4.01
CA LEU A 34 20.95 -15.71 5.31
C LEU A 34 19.52 -15.67 5.84
N CYS A 35 18.77 -16.77 5.65
CA CYS A 35 17.42 -16.92 6.21
C CYS A 35 17.47 -17.23 7.70
N ASN A 36 16.34 -17.01 8.40
CA ASN A 36 16.18 -17.27 9.85
C ASN A 36 17.19 -16.50 10.71
N SER A 37 17.68 -15.39 10.22
CA SER A 37 18.64 -14.51 10.88
C SER A 37 17.91 -13.28 11.43
N LEU A 38 17.82 -13.17 12.75
CA LEU A 38 17.23 -12.01 13.43
C LEU A 38 18.33 -10.97 13.65
N VAL A 39 18.23 -9.84 12.93
CA VAL A 39 19.15 -8.72 13.11
C VAL A 39 18.89 -8.06 14.46
N ASP A 40 19.95 -7.94 15.25
CA ASP A 40 19.92 -7.22 16.52
C ASP A 40 20.19 -5.73 16.30
N LYS A 41 21.40 -5.39 15.88
CA LYS A 41 21.85 -4.00 15.75
C LYS A 41 22.97 -3.84 14.73
N VAL A 42 23.16 -2.60 14.30
CA VAL A 42 24.37 -2.13 13.63
C VAL A 42 25.41 -1.81 14.68
N VAL A 43 26.65 -2.20 14.44
CA VAL A 43 27.80 -1.96 15.32
C VAL A 43 28.63 -0.81 14.76
N PHE A 44 28.96 0.15 15.63
CA PHE A 44 29.67 1.36 15.28
C PHE A 44 31.09 1.40 15.89
N ASN A 45 32.00 2.02 15.16
CA ASN A 45 33.27 2.53 15.67
C ASN A 45 33.19 4.07 15.60
N GLY A 46 33.06 4.72 16.76
CA GLY A 46 32.63 6.11 16.80
C GLY A 46 31.26 6.29 16.12
N THR A 47 31.21 7.06 15.05
CA THR A 47 30.01 7.27 14.25
C THR A 47 29.97 6.45 12.95
N ARG A 48 31.00 5.63 12.67
CA ARG A 48 31.07 4.82 11.47
C ARG A 48 30.44 3.42 11.69
N ALA A 49 29.48 3.06 10.87
CA ALA A 49 28.91 1.72 10.85
C ALA A 49 29.94 0.72 10.28
N GLU A 50 30.24 -0.35 11.02
CA GLU A 50 31.25 -1.34 10.62
C GLU A 50 30.74 -2.75 10.46
N ALA A 51 29.69 -3.11 11.22
CA ALA A 51 29.21 -4.49 11.25
C ALA A 51 27.72 -4.57 11.63
N VAL A 52 27.14 -5.74 11.45
CA VAL A 52 25.79 -6.09 11.89
C VAL A 52 25.87 -7.30 12.82
N ASP A 53 25.27 -7.17 13.99
CA ASP A 53 25.03 -8.29 14.91
C ASP A 53 23.64 -8.91 14.62
N PHE A 54 23.60 -10.22 14.54
CA PHE A 54 22.37 -10.98 14.32
C PHE A 54 22.41 -12.33 15.01
N SER A 55 21.23 -12.87 15.33
CA SER A 55 21.08 -14.22 15.86
C SER A 55 20.68 -15.18 14.75
N LEU A 56 21.39 -16.33 14.68
CA LEU A 56 21.07 -17.44 13.81
C LEU A 56 21.06 -18.72 14.65
N HIS A 57 19.93 -19.43 14.69
CA HIS A 57 19.72 -20.62 15.52
C HIS A 57 20.10 -20.43 17.01
N GLY A 58 19.78 -19.24 17.56
CA GLY A 58 20.05 -18.91 18.97
C GLY A 58 21.50 -18.49 19.27
N THR A 59 22.39 -18.49 18.27
CA THR A 59 23.78 -18.04 18.41
C THR A 59 23.95 -16.65 17.80
N THR A 60 24.66 -15.78 18.50
CA THR A 60 24.99 -14.45 18.00
C THR A 60 26.17 -14.49 17.04
N HIS A 61 26.00 -13.88 15.91
CA HIS A 61 27.02 -13.73 14.86
C HIS A 61 27.24 -12.26 14.55
N ARG A 62 28.44 -11.95 14.01
CA ARG A 62 28.78 -10.62 13.51
C ARG A 62 29.32 -10.71 12.09
N VAL A 63 28.78 -9.88 11.21
CA VAL A 63 29.25 -9.70 9.84
C VAL A 63 29.77 -8.26 9.68
N LYS A 64 31.01 -8.11 9.22
CA LYS A 64 31.60 -6.80 8.91
C LYS A 64 31.21 -6.36 7.51
N ALA A 65 30.91 -5.08 7.36
CA ALA A 65 30.70 -4.44 6.07
C ALA A 65 32.01 -3.83 5.57
N THR A 66 32.36 -4.08 4.32
CA THR A 66 33.55 -3.50 3.69
C THR A 66 33.28 -2.11 3.10
N TYR A 67 32.01 -1.82 2.79
CA TYR A 67 31.62 -0.56 2.16
C TYR A 67 30.59 0.20 2.98
N GLU A 68 29.32 -0.23 2.98
CA GLU A 68 28.26 0.36 3.77
C GLU A 68 27.22 -0.69 4.18
N ILE A 69 26.36 -0.34 5.14
CA ILE A 69 25.23 -1.13 5.62
C ILE A 69 23.95 -0.46 5.13
N ILE A 70 23.01 -1.26 4.62
CA ILE A 70 21.71 -0.78 4.11
C ILE A 70 20.61 -1.49 4.87
N LEU A 71 19.79 -0.73 5.61
CA LEU A 71 18.61 -1.24 6.29
C LEU A 71 17.44 -1.21 5.33
N CYS A 72 16.78 -2.38 5.17
CA CYS A 72 15.58 -2.57 4.36
C CYS A 72 14.53 -3.37 5.15
N ALA A 73 14.39 -3.09 6.45
CA ALA A 73 13.53 -3.86 7.34
C ALA A 73 12.08 -3.33 7.42
N GLY A 74 11.75 -2.34 6.59
CA GLY A 74 10.42 -1.74 6.49
C GLY A 74 10.13 -0.74 7.61
N SER A 75 8.96 -0.09 7.51
CA SER A 75 8.61 1.06 8.35
C SER A 75 8.45 0.73 9.83
N ILE A 76 8.32 -0.53 10.19
CA ILE A 76 8.24 -0.94 11.60
C ILE A 76 9.63 -1.29 12.13
N MET A 77 10.41 -2.10 11.41
CA MET A 77 11.64 -2.65 11.97
C MET A 77 12.89 -1.82 11.67
N SER A 78 12.94 -1.03 10.60
CA SER A 78 14.09 -0.15 10.33
C SER A 78 14.33 0.86 11.46
N PRO A 79 13.32 1.63 11.95
CA PRO A 79 13.53 2.51 13.10
C PRO A 79 13.87 1.74 14.38
N VAL A 80 13.35 0.52 14.58
CA VAL A 80 13.67 -0.32 15.74
C VAL A 80 15.14 -0.72 15.74
N ILE A 81 15.67 -1.15 14.58
CA ILE A 81 17.09 -1.49 14.43
C ILE A 81 17.96 -0.25 14.64
N LEU A 82 17.60 0.92 14.10
CA LEU A 82 18.31 2.18 14.35
C LEU A 82 18.38 2.48 15.84
N LYS A 83 17.26 2.42 16.56
CA LYS A 83 17.20 2.68 18.01
C LYS A 83 18.04 1.69 18.81
N ARG A 84 17.97 0.39 18.53
CA ARG A 84 18.85 -0.60 19.18
C ARG A 84 20.32 -0.39 18.89
N SER A 85 20.62 0.25 17.77
CA SER A 85 21.99 0.61 17.37
C SER A 85 22.48 1.93 17.98
N GLY A 86 21.69 2.58 18.83
CA GLY A 86 22.03 3.86 19.45
C GLY A 86 21.66 5.10 18.64
N ILE A 87 20.82 4.97 17.61
CA ILE A 87 20.36 6.09 16.78
C ILE A 87 18.86 6.30 17.02
N GLY A 88 18.50 7.36 17.72
CA GLY A 88 17.13 7.65 18.08
C GLY A 88 17.02 8.71 19.17
N PRO A 89 15.82 8.95 19.73
CA PRO A 89 15.64 9.90 20.82
C PRO A 89 16.47 9.51 22.04
N ALA A 90 17.40 10.36 22.46
CA ALA A 90 18.35 10.07 23.54
C ALA A 90 17.66 9.61 24.84
N ALA A 91 16.52 10.23 25.19
CA ALA A 91 15.75 9.86 26.36
C ALA A 91 15.15 8.44 26.28
N GLU A 92 14.65 8.03 25.10
CA GLU A 92 14.14 6.66 24.87
C GLU A 92 15.29 5.64 24.96
N LEU A 93 16.42 5.94 24.33
CA LEU A 93 17.60 5.06 24.35
C LEU A 93 18.13 4.86 25.77
N ALA A 94 18.26 5.94 26.52
CA ALA A 94 18.70 5.91 27.93
C ALA A 94 17.75 5.08 28.82
N ALA A 95 16.43 5.18 28.61
CA ALA A 95 15.43 4.40 29.35
C ALA A 95 15.57 2.87 29.13
N HIS A 96 16.20 2.46 28.03
CA HIS A 96 16.46 1.05 27.70
C HIS A 96 17.95 0.66 27.89
N GLY A 97 18.77 1.53 28.48
CA GLY A 97 20.21 1.27 28.69
C GLY A 97 21.03 1.18 27.40
N ILE A 98 20.56 1.80 26.32
CA ILE A 98 21.23 1.80 25.02
C ILE A 98 22.11 3.03 24.90
N PRO A 99 23.46 2.88 24.70
CA PRO A 99 24.36 4.01 24.48
C PRO A 99 23.95 4.81 23.23
N VAL A 100 23.95 6.15 23.35
CA VAL A 100 23.63 7.05 22.23
C VAL A 100 24.83 7.19 21.31
N VAL A 101 24.66 6.82 20.04
CA VAL A 101 25.59 7.08 18.94
C VAL A 101 25.22 8.38 18.24
N ALA A 102 23.92 8.58 17.98
CA ALA A 102 23.40 9.81 17.41
C ALA A 102 22.01 10.10 17.98
N ASP A 103 21.82 11.27 18.58
CA ASP A 103 20.52 11.72 19.04
C ASP A 103 19.68 12.17 17.83
N ARG A 104 18.64 11.40 17.49
CA ARG A 104 17.77 11.63 16.33
C ARG A 104 16.32 11.46 16.77
N ALA A 105 15.71 12.56 17.21
CA ALA A 105 14.36 12.57 17.80
C ALA A 105 13.28 12.02 16.85
N GLN A 106 13.47 12.15 15.54
CA GLN A 106 12.48 11.74 14.54
C GLN A 106 12.52 10.25 14.17
N VAL A 107 13.49 9.46 14.67
CA VAL A 107 13.51 8.01 14.41
C VAL A 107 12.29 7.35 15.04
N GLY A 108 11.47 6.72 14.20
CA GLY A 108 10.25 6.06 14.61
C GLY A 108 9.03 6.97 14.74
N GLU A 109 9.15 8.27 14.53
CA GLU A 109 8.03 9.22 14.44
C GLU A 109 7.47 9.28 13.01
N ASN A 110 6.40 10.06 12.79
CA ASN A 110 5.78 10.24 11.47
C ASN A 110 5.24 8.94 10.84
N LEU A 111 4.89 7.94 11.65
CA LEU A 111 4.26 6.73 11.13
C LEU A 111 2.93 7.08 10.44
N MET A 112 2.80 6.71 9.19
CA MET A 112 1.61 6.89 8.36
C MET A 112 1.14 5.55 7.84
N ASP A 113 -0.14 5.50 7.45
CA ASP A 113 -0.74 4.36 6.78
C ASP A 113 -1.86 4.83 5.85
N HIS A 114 -2.24 4.01 4.89
CA HIS A 114 -3.49 4.15 4.20
C HIS A 114 -4.58 3.38 4.94
N LEU A 115 -5.73 4.00 5.08
CA LEU A 115 -6.89 3.39 5.70
C LEU A 115 -7.96 3.12 4.66
N GLU A 116 -8.80 2.13 4.90
CA GLU A 116 -9.91 1.78 4.01
C GLU A 116 -11.14 1.32 4.78
N LEU A 117 -12.26 1.34 4.08
CA LEU A 117 -13.56 0.81 4.47
C LEU A 117 -14.09 -0.09 3.37
N TYR A 118 -14.97 -1.02 3.73
CA TYR A 118 -15.71 -1.84 2.78
C TYR A 118 -17.16 -1.42 2.72
N LEU A 119 -17.61 -1.01 1.52
CA LEU A 119 -19.02 -0.87 1.25
C LEU A 119 -19.47 -2.06 0.41
N GLN A 120 -20.57 -2.68 0.77
CA GLN A 120 -20.99 -3.96 0.25
C GLN A 120 -22.46 -3.94 -0.18
N HIS A 121 -22.73 -4.57 -1.32
CA HIS A 121 -24.06 -4.74 -1.86
C HIS A 121 -24.34 -6.21 -2.20
N ALA A 122 -25.59 -6.63 -2.05
CA ALA A 122 -26.05 -7.83 -2.71
C ALA A 122 -26.00 -7.62 -4.23
N CYS A 123 -25.72 -8.67 -4.98
CA CYS A 123 -25.74 -8.63 -6.44
C CYS A 123 -27.02 -9.29 -6.96
N LEU A 124 -27.81 -8.56 -7.75
CA LEU A 124 -29.06 -9.04 -8.34
C LEU A 124 -28.84 -10.09 -9.44
N GLN A 125 -27.64 -10.12 -10.02
CA GLN A 125 -27.26 -11.03 -11.08
C GLN A 125 -26.28 -12.10 -10.58
N PRO A 126 -26.28 -13.32 -11.11
CA PRO A 126 -25.35 -14.38 -10.70
C PRO A 126 -23.97 -14.24 -11.34
N VAL A 127 -23.37 -13.04 -11.29
CA VAL A 127 -22.12 -12.69 -11.97
C VAL A 127 -20.94 -12.50 -11.01
N SER A 128 -21.15 -12.66 -9.71
CA SER A 128 -20.06 -12.50 -8.73
C SER A 128 -19.24 -13.79 -8.55
N LEU A 129 -18.11 -13.68 -7.86
CA LEU A 129 -17.23 -14.82 -7.53
C LEU A 129 -17.81 -15.73 -6.42
N TYR A 130 -19.05 -15.53 -5.98
CA TYR A 130 -19.66 -16.35 -4.92
C TYR A 130 -19.57 -17.87 -5.20
N PRO A 131 -19.87 -18.39 -6.42
CA PRO A 131 -19.78 -19.83 -6.69
C PRO A 131 -18.37 -20.42 -6.54
N THR A 132 -17.34 -19.58 -6.61
CA THR A 132 -15.95 -20.03 -6.50
C THR A 132 -15.52 -20.31 -5.06
N GLN A 133 -16.36 -20.01 -4.07
CA GLN A 133 -16.03 -20.20 -2.66
C GLN A 133 -16.11 -21.65 -2.19
N GLY A 134 -16.77 -22.53 -2.96
CA GLY A 134 -16.84 -23.96 -2.66
C GLY A 134 -15.49 -24.67 -2.77
N LEU A 135 -15.27 -25.70 -1.94
CA LEU A 135 -14.01 -26.46 -1.93
C LEU A 135 -13.67 -27.08 -3.30
N LEU A 136 -14.67 -27.64 -3.98
CA LEU A 136 -14.46 -28.22 -5.31
C LEU A 136 -14.07 -27.15 -6.34
N ALA A 137 -14.74 -26.00 -6.33
CA ALA A 137 -14.41 -24.89 -7.21
C ALA A 137 -12.99 -24.39 -6.96
N LYS A 138 -12.60 -24.20 -5.69
CA LYS A 138 -11.22 -23.82 -5.31
C LYS A 138 -10.18 -24.85 -5.78
N ALA A 139 -10.48 -26.15 -5.65
CA ALA A 139 -9.61 -27.21 -6.13
C ALA A 139 -9.45 -27.16 -7.66
N MET A 140 -10.54 -26.96 -8.42
CA MET A 140 -10.51 -26.83 -9.87
C MET A 140 -9.75 -25.60 -10.34
N ILE A 141 -9.96 -24.44 -9.69
CA ILE A 141 -9.19 -23.19 -9.96
C ILE A 141 -7.70 -23.44 -9.70
N GLY A 142 -7.37 -24.07 -8.58
CA GLY A 142 -5.99 -24.42 -8.25
C GLY A 142 -5.35 -25.36 -9.28
N LEU A 143 -6.07 -26.38 -9.71
CA LEU A 143 -5.60 -27.32 -10.73
C LEU A 143 -5.40 -26.62 -12.09
N GLN A 144 -6.37 -25.83 -12.53
CA GLN A 144 -6.24 -25.01 -13.74
C GLN A 144 -4.98 -24.13 -13.67
N TRP A 145 -4.79 -23.43 -12.57
CA TRP A 145 -3.62 -22.59 -12.40
C TRP A 145 -2.31 -23.40 -12.38
N LEU A 146 -2.28 -24.54 -11.73
CA LEU A 146 -1.08 -25.40 -11.69
C LEU A 146 -0.66 -25.83 -13.09
N LEU A 147 -1.61 -26.20 -13.94
CA LEU A 147 -1.36 -26.72 -15.29
C LEU A 147 -1.10 -25.60 -16.31
N THR A 148 -1.85 -24.50 -16.23
CA THR A 148 -1.86 -23.49 -17.30
C THR A 148 -1.29 -22.13 -16.90
N LYS A 149 -1.20 -21.83 -15.60
CA LYS A 149 -0.88 -20.50 -15.05
C LYS A 149 -1.88 -19.41 -15.51
N ARG A 150 -3.13 -19.81 -15.75
CA ARG A 150 -4.22 -18.94 -16.23
C ARG A 150 -5.47 -19.10 -15.35
N GLY A 151 -6.51 -18.31 -15.66
CA GLY A 151 -7.80 -18.33 -14.98
C GLY A 151 -7.79 -17.57 -13.65
N LEU A 152 -8.83 -17.81 -12.85
CA LEU A 152 -9.04 -17.09 -11.58
C LEU A 152 -7.88 -17.23 -10.57
N GLY A 153 -7.09 -18.30 -10.65
CA GLY A 153 -5.90 -18.45 -9.81
C GLY A 153 -4.70 -17.58 -10.22
N ALA A 154 -4.79 -16.87 -11.34
CA ALA A 154 -3.72 -16.00 -11.88
C ALA A 154 -3.97 -14.49 -11.62
N THR A 155 -5.05 -14.12 -10.95
CA THR A 155 -5.43 -12.74 -10.66
C THR A 155 -5.64 -12.54 -9.15
N ASN A 156 -5.65 -11.28 -8.69
CA ASN A 156 -6.02 -10.91 -7.33
C ASN A 156 -7.50 -10.50 -7.19
N HIS A 157 -8.27 -10.57 -8.27
CA HIS A 157 -9.69 -10.22 -8.36
C HIS A 157 -10.04 -8.73 -8.18
N PHE A 158 -9.06 -7.85 -8.13
CA PHE A 158 -9.23 -6.40 -8.12
C PHE A 158 -8.89 -5.82 -9.50
N GLU A 159 -9.68 -6.20 -10.51
CA GLU A 159 -9.42 -5.81 -11.89
C GLU A 159 -9.84 -4.38 -12.22
N SER A 160 -10.66 -3.76 -11.36
CA SER A 160 -11.11 -2.38 -11.56
C SER A 160 -11.03 -1.55 -10.27
N GLY A 161 -10.82 -0.27 -10.46
CA GLY A 161 -10.74 0.68 -9.36
C GLY A 161 -10.70 2.11 -9.87
N GLY A 162 -10.35 3.03 -9.00
CA GLY A 162 -10.29 4.42 -9.38
C GLY A 162 -9.66 5.33 -8.34
N HIS A 163 -9.26 6.49 -8.82
CA HIS A 163 -8.75 7.58 -8.00
C HIS A 163 -9.61 8.82 -8.26
N VAL A 164 -10.20 9.36 -7.20
CA VAL A 164 -11.08 10.52 -7.26
C VAL A 164 -10.73 11.54 -6.17
N ARG A 165 -11.17 12.77 -6.35
CA ARG A 165 -11.03 13.82 -5.34
C ARG A 165 -12.24 13.77 -4.40
N SER A 166 -11.98 13.94 -3.10
CA SER A 166 -13.05 14.00 -2.09
C SER A 166 -13.96 15.23 -2.27
N ARG A 167 -13.39 16.34 -2.70
CA ARG A 167 -14.09 17.64 -2.85
C ARG A 167 -13.37 18.56 -3.85
N ALA A 168 -14.00 19.68 -4.17
CA ALA A 168 -13.34 20.78 -4.86
C ALA A 168 -12.16 21.34 -4.02
N GLY A 169 -11.18 21.94 -4.66
CA GLY A 169 -9.99 22.48 -4.03
C GLY A 169 -8.87 21.46 -3.75
N ILE A 170 -9.09 20.18 -4.05
CA ILE A 170 -8.06 19.15 -3.96
C ILE A 170 -7.36 19.01 -5.32
N VAL A 171 -6.03 19.23 -5.34
CA VAL A 171 -5.23 19.22 -6.58
C VAL A 171 -5.13 17.82 -7.18
N TYR A 172 -4.90 16.80 -6.34
CA TYR A 172 -4.78 15.39 -6.77
C TYR A 172 -5.90 14.55 -6.18
N PRO A 173 -6.23 13.40 -6.80
CA PRO A 173 -7.09 12.41 -6.16
C PRO A 173 -6.56 12.01 -4.79
N ASP A 174 -7.42 12.06 -3.78
CA ASP A 174 -7.12 11.74 -2.38
C ASP A 174 -7.93 10.54 -1.88
N ILE A 175 -8.86 10.03 -2.70
CA ILE A 175 -9.61 8.80 -2.44
C ILE A 175 -9.29 7.76 -3.52
N GLN A 176 -9.10 6.52 -3.09
CA GLN A 176 -8.92 5.37 -3.97
C GLN A 176 -10.02 4.34 -3.74
N PHE A 177 -10.44 3.73 -4.83
CA PHE A 177 -11.42 2.65 -4.88
C PHE A 177 -10.79 1.40 -5.47
N HIS A 178 -11.07 0.24 -4.85
CA HIS A 178 -10.79 -1.08 -5.40
C HIS A 178 -12.09 -1.87 -5.41
N PHE A 179 -12.51 -2.31 -6.58
CA PHE A 179 -13.74 -3.09 -6.73
C PHE A 179 -13.43 -4.58 -6.65
N LEU A 180 -14.20 -5.31 -5.81
CA LEU A 180 -14.14 -6.76 -5.69
C LEU A 180 -15.52 -7.36 -6.01
N PRO A 181 -15.65 -8.24 -7.02
CA PRO A 181 -16.91 -8.87 -7.36
C PRO A 181 -17.27 -10.03 -6.40
N LEU A 182 -17.13 -9.78 -5.10
CA LEU A 182 -17.44 -10.69 -4.01
C LEU A 182 -17.67 -9.88 -2.74
N ALA A 183 -18.71 -10.16 -1.97
CA ALA A 183 -18.94 -9.56 -0.66
C ALA A 183 -18.45 -10.52 0.43
N ILE A 184 -17.32 -10.20 1.04
CA ILE A 184 -16.66 -10.97 2.10
C ILE A 184 -16.29 -10.05 3.25
N SER A 185 -16.23 -10.62 4.46
CA SER A 185 -15.61 -9.98 5.61
C SER A 185 -14.09 -10.15 5.56
N TYR A 186 -13.37 -9.40 6.40
CA TYR A 186 -11.91 -9.41 6.45
C TYR A 186 -11.31 -10.81 6.77
N ASP A 187 -12.05 -11.64 7.52
CA ASP A 187 -11.68 -13.03 7.79
C ASP A 187 -11.90 -13.97 6.59
N GLY A 188 -12.26 -13.44 5.44
CA GLY A 188 -12.50 -14.18 4.19
C GLY A 188 -13.82 -14.95 4.16
N LYS A 189 -14.72 -14.74 5.13
CA LYS A 189 -16.03 -15.38 5.13
C LYS A 189 -17.04 -14.54 4.36
N SER A 190 -17.85 -15.18 3.54
CA SER A 190 -18.95 -14.50 2.84
C SER A 190 -19.96 -13.96 3.86
N LEU A 191 -20.30 -12.68 3.72
CA LEU A 191 -21.33 -12.03 4.54
C LEU A 191 -22.73 -12.43 4.12
N THR A 192 -22.91 -12.95 2.92
CA THR A 192 -24.20 -13.34 2.35
C THR A 192 -24.18 -14.77 1.88
N LYS A 193 -25.33 -15.45 1.99
CA LYS A 193 -25.59 -16.69 1.28
C LYS A 193 -26.08 -16.34 -0.13
N GLY A 194 -25.19 -15.80 -1.00
CA GLY A 194 -25.58 -15.38 -2.33
C GLY A 194 -24.56 -14.47 -3.00
N HIS A 195 -24.92 -14.01 -4.18
CA HIS A 195 -24.09 -13.10 -4.95
C HIS A 195 -24.01 -11.73 -4.29
N GLY A 196 -22.83 -11.16 -4.26
CA GLY A 196 -22.56 -9.82 -3.75
C GLY A 196 -21.26 -9.27 -4.32
N PHE A 197 -21.06 -7.99 -4.13
CA PHE A 197 -19.81 -7.30 -4.48
C PHE A 197 -19.49 -6.22 -3.44
N GLN A 198 -18.27 -5.77 -3.44
CA GLN A 198 -17.83 -4.72 -2.54
C GLN A 198 -16.84 -3.77 -3.20
N VAL A 199 -16.73 -2.59 -2.62
CA VAL A 199 -15.64 -1.69 -2.89
C VAL A 199 -14.83 -1.49 -1.61
N HIS A 200 -13.52 -1.59 -1.74
CA HIS A 200 -12.59 -1.07 -0.76
C HIS A 200 -12.33 0.39 -1.11
N VAL A 201 -12.66 1.28 -0.22
CA VAL A 201 -12.52 2.71 -0.43
C VAL A 201 -11.79 3.33 0.74
N GLY A 202 -10.81 4.17 0.44
CA GLY A 202 -10.02 4.78 1.49
C GLY A 202 -9.30 6.04 1.07
N THR A 203 -8.92 6.79 2.10
CA THR A 203 -8.15 8.03 1.95
C THR A 203 -6.68 7.71 1.73
N LYS A 204 -6.01 8.50 0.89
CA LYS A 204 -4.59 8.29 0.56
C LYS A 204 -3.65 9.29 1.22
N ARG A 205 -4.18 10.28 1.93
CA ARG A 205 -3.40 11.34 2.53
C ARG A 205 -3.83 11.68 3.95
N SER A 206 -4.15 10.65 4.76
CA SER A 206 -4.43 10.84 6.18
C SER A 206 -3.41 11.77 6.82
N LYS A 207 -3.89 12.70 7.64
CA LYS A 207 -3.07 13.65 8.40
C LYS A 207 -2.75 13.14 9.80
N SER A 208 -3.37 12.08 10.24
CA SER A 208 -3.02 11.40 11.49
C SER A 208 -1.60 10.85 11.42
N ARG A 209 -0.87 10.95 12.53
CA ARG A 209 0.52 10.49 12.63
C ARG A 209 0.69 9.64 13.88
N GLY A 210 1.36 8.52 13.68
CA GLY A 210 1.72 7.60 14.71
C GLY A 210 3.23 7.52 14.95
N PHE A 211 3.62 6.50 15.70
CA PHE A 211 5.02 6.27 16.03
C PHE A 211 5.33 4.78 16.23
N VAL A 212 6.63 4.46 16.15
CA VAL A 212 7.22 3.17 16.52
C VAL A 212 8.24 3.40 17.62
N ARG A 213 8.06 2.75 18.78
CA ARG A 213 8.96 2.87 19.92
C ARG A 213 9.43 1.51 20.41
N LEU A 214 10.59 1.48 21.05
CA LEU A 214 11.08 0.28 21.69
C LEU A 214 10.14 -0.14 22.81
N ARG A 215 9.95 -1.44 22.98
CA ARG A 215 9.37 -2.02 24.18
C ARG A 215 10.45 -2.25 25.23
N ASP A 216 11.60 -2.75 24.78
CA ASP A 216 12.81 -3.03 25.54
C ASP A 216 13.99 -3.18 24.55
N ALA A 217 15.18 -3.51 25.06
CA ALA A 217 16.40 -3.70 24.25
C ALA A 217 16.50 -5.08 23.59
N ASN A 218 15.61 -6.04 23.90
CA ASN A 218 15.67 -7.39 23.36
C ASN A 218 15.25 -7.42 21.87
N PRO A 219 16.10 -7.92 20.95
CA PRO A 219 15.79 -7.97 19.53
C PRO A 219 14.56 -8.83 19.16
N ALA A 220 14.19 -9.80 20.01
CA ALA A 220 13.02 -10.65 19.84
C ALA A 220 11.70 -9.98 20.29
N SER A 221 11.77 -8.88 21.03
CA SER A 221 10.58 -8.16 21.48
C SER A 221 9.95 -7.36 20.35
N LEU A 222 8.63 -7.49 20.22
CA LEU A 222 7.87 -6.65 19.28
C LEU A 222 7.85 -5.20 19.79
N PRO A 223 8.03 -4.21 18.90
CA PRO A 223 7.97 -2.80 19.27
C PRO A 223 6.55 -2.37 19.70
N LYS A 224 6.46 -1.21 20.31
CA LYS A 224 5.20 -0.48 20.50
C LYS A 224 4.90 0.28 19.23
N VAL A 225 3.85 -0.10 18.52
CA VAL A 225 3.38 0.56 17.30
C VAL A 225 2.06 1.25 17.60
N GLN A 226 2.01 2.55 17.39
CA GLN A 226 0.81 3.34 17.61
C GLN A 226 0.55 4.16 16.34
N PHE A 227 -0.51 3.84 15.62
CA PHE A 227 -0.85 4.53 14.37
C PHE A 227 -1.58 5.86 14.60
N ASN A 228 -2.34 5.98 15.68
CA ASN A 228 -3.19 7.15 15.97
C ASN A 228 -4.21 7.44 14.86
N TYR A 229 -4.81 6.39 14.28
CA TYR A 229 -5.80 6.53 13.23
C TYR A 229 -6.94 7.46 13.63
N MET A 230 -7.43 8.25 12.67
CA MET A 230 -8.59 9.12 12.82
C MET A 230 -8.45 10.20 13.92
N THR A 231 -7.23 10.57 14.29
CA THR A 231 -7.00 11.64 15.28
C THR A 231 -7.07 13.04 14.68
N HIS A 232 -6.93 13.16 13.35
CA HIS A 232 -7.08 14.42 12.65
C HIS A 232 -8.52 14.61 12.14
N PRO A 233 -9.14 15.80 12.31
CA PRO A 233 -10.52 16.04 11.88
C PRO A 233 -10.77 15.81 10.38
N ASP A 234 -9.80 16.12 9.52
CA ASP A 234 -9.93 15.95 8.07
C ASP A 234 -10.10 14.48 7.67
N ASP A 235 -9.51 13.54 8.42
CA ASP A 235 -9.65 12.12 8.13
C ASP A 235 -11.13 11.67 8.20
N TRP A 236 -11.90 12.23 9.13
CA TRP A 236 -13.34 11.97 9.24
C TRP A 236 -14.13 12.53 8.07
N LEU A 237 -13.81 13.76 7.64
CA LEU A 237 -14.46 14.39 6.48
C LEU A 237 -14.20 13.59 5.21
N GLU A 238 -12.97 13.14 5.02
CA GLU A 238 -12.57 12.34 3.85
C GLU A 238 -13.27 10.97 3.86
N PHE A 239 -13.39 10.29 5.00
CA PHE A 239 -14.09 9.02 5.08
C PHE A 239 -15.61 9.15 4.90
N ARG A 240 -16.24 10.22 5.37
CA ARG A 240 -17.63 10.52 5.03
C ARG A 240 -17.80 10.70 3.53
N ALA A 241 -16.86 11.39 2.87
CA ALA A 241 -16.85 11.53 1.41
C ALA A 241 -16.65 10.17 0.71
N CYS A 242 -15.81 9.26 1.22
CA CYS A 242 -15.66 7.90 0.71
C CYS A 242 -17.00 7.17 0.67
N ILE A 243 -17.76 7.22 1.76
CA ILE A 243 -19.08 6.55 1.86
C ILE A 243 -20.10 7.19 0.90
N ALA A 244 -20.18 8.53 0.89
CA ALA A 244 -21.11 9.26 0.04
C ALA A 244 -20.85 9.00 -1.45
N LEU A 245 -19.60 9.06 -1.88
CA LEU A 245 -19.20 8.80 -3.26
C LEU A 245 -19.41 7.34 -3.67
N SER A 246 -19.17 6.38 -2.78
CA SER A 246 -19.45 4.97 -3.04
C SER A 246 -20.93 4.75 -3.30
N ARG A 247 -21.80 5.32 -2.46
CA ARG A 247 -23.26 5.25 -2.63
C ARG A 247 -23.71 5.92 -3.92
N GLU A 248 -23.13 7.07 -4.26
CA GLU A 248 -23.40 7.75 -5.53
C GLU A 248 -23.06 6.85 -6.72
N ILE A 249 -21.90 6.17 -6.70
CA ILE A 249 -21.46 5.26 -7.75
C ILE A 249 -22.43 4.08 -7.88
N PHE A 250 -22.77 3.43 -6.76
CA PHE A 250 -23.65 2.25 -6.80
C PHE A 250 -25.09 2.59 -7.19
N ASN A 251 -25.54 3.83 -7.02
CA ASN A 251 -26.84 4.31 -7.45
C ASN A 251 -26.88 4.77 -8.93
N GLN A 252 -25.75 4.68 -9.67
CA GLN A 252 -25.77 5.04 -11.09
C GLN A 252 -26.62 4.08 -11.91
N PRO A 253 -27.33 4.58 -12.95
CA PRO A 253 -28.18 3.74 -13.80
C PRO A 253 -27.47 2.53 -14.41
N ALA A 254 -26.18 2.63 -14.69
CA ALA A 254 -25.36 1.54 -15.22
C ALA A 254 -25.29 0.33 -14.26
N LEU A 255 -25.41 0.56 -12.95
CA LEU A 255 -25.37 -0.48 -11.92
C LEU A 255 -26.76 -0.93 -11.44
N ALA A 256 -27.85 -0.29 -11.88
CA ALA A 256 -29.21 -0.58 -11.41
C ALA A 256 -29.65 -2.05 -11.64
N GLY A 257 -29.11 -2.72 -12.67
CA GLY A 257 -29.38 -4.14 -12.93
C GLY A 257 -28.53 -5.11 -12.08
N PHE A 258 -27.56 -4.61 -11.32
CA PHE A 258 -26.61 -5.42 -10.55
C PHE A 258 -26.65 -5.11 -9.05
N ALA A 259 -26.79 -3.83 -8.68
CA ALA A 259 -26.77 -3.40 -7.30
C ALA A 259 -28.10 -3.70 -6.61
N GLY A 260 -28.07 -4.66 -5.70
CA GLY A 260 -29.15 -4.96 -4.79
C GLY A 260 -29.03 -4.16 -3.48
N PRO A 261 -29.72 -4.58 -2.41
CA PRO A 261 -29.64 -3.90 -1.12
C PRO A 261 -28.21 -3.70 -0.62
N GLU A 262 -27.94 -2.53 -0.03
CA GLU A 262 -26.70 -2.26 0.67
C GLU A 262 -26.61 -3.14 1.92
N LEU A 263 -25.52 -3.90 2.06
CA LEU A 263 -25.27 -4.83 3.16
C LEU A 263 -24.42 -4.19 4.26
N ALA A 264 -23.45 -3.34 3.85
CA ALA A 264 -22.60 -2.56 4.73
C ALA A 264 -22.27 -1.21 4.07
N PRO A 265 -22.41 -0.11 4.79
CA PRO A 265 -22.84 0.05 6.18
C PRO A 265 -24.29 -0.31 6.47
N GLY A 266 -25.15 -0.39 5.46
CA GLY A 266 -26.58 -0.63 5.53
C GLY A 266 -27.42 0.66 5.37
N PRO A 267 -28.65 0.53 4.87
CA PRO A 267 -29.47 1.66 4.42
C PRO A 267 -29.90 2.63 5.54
N TYR A 268 -29.75 2.22 6.78
CA TYR A 268 -30.12 3.05 7.95
C TYR A 268 -28.97 3.93 8.46
N VAL A 269 -27.76 3.74 7.99
CA VAL A 269 -26.58 4.56 8.34
C VAL A 269 -26.59 5.81 7.46
N ILE A 270 -27.35 6.84 7.86
CA ILE A 270 -27.60 8.04 7.05
C ILE A 270 -27.05 9.30 7.72
N LYS A 271 -27.29 9.47 9.02
CA LYS A 271 -26.84 10.66 9.75
C LYS A 271 -25.33 10.62 9.95
N ASP A 272 -24.68 11.77 9.98
CA ASP A 272 -23.24 11.86 10.22
C ASP A 272 -22.79 11.09 11.46
N THR A 273 -23.58 11.10 12.54
CA THR A 273 -23.29 10.36 13.79
C THR A 273 -23.27 8.84 13.59
N ASP A 274 -24.16 8.34 12.72
CA ASP A 274 -24.25 6.91 12.41
C ASP A 274 -23.10 6.50 11.47
N VAL A 275 -22.81 7.37 10.50
CA VAL A 275 -21.67 7.24 9.60
C VAL A 275 -20.35 7.22 10.38
N ASP A 276 -20.15 8.15 11.33
CA ASP A 276 -18.97 8.19 12.17
C ASP A 276 -18.83 6.95 13.04
N THR A 277 -19.96 6.46 13.56
CA THR A 277 -19.98 5.21 14.34
C THR A 277 -19.54 4.02 13.49
N PHE A 278 -20.03 3.93 12.24
CA PHE A 278 -19.60 2.91 11.29
C PHE A 278 -18.12 3.03 10.96
N ILE A 279 -17.63 4.24 10.63
CA ILE A 279 -16.22 4.50 10.36
C ILE A 279 -15.36 4.02 11.53
N LYS A 280 -15.69 4.45 12.77
CA LYS A 280 -14.95 4.08 13.97
C LYS A 280 -14.86 2.56 14.20
N GLN A 281 -15.89 1.81 13.81
CA GLN A 281 -15.96 0.37 13.99
C GLN A 281 -15.29 -0.42 12.86
N LYS A 282 -15.19 0.16 11.65
CA LYS A 282 -14.88 -0.57 10.42
C LYS A 282 -13.66 -0.06 9.66
N VAL A 283 -13.13 1.11 10.01
CA VAL A 283 -11.89 1.59 9.40
C VAL A 283 -10.73 0.68 9.77
N GLU A 284 -9.99 0.27 8.78
CA GLU A 284 -8.84 -0.63 8.94
C GLU A 284 -7.66 -0.18 8.09
N SER A 285 -6.51 -0.76 8.41
CA SER A 285 -5.28 -0.57 7.64
C SER A 285 -5.39 -1.22 6.26
N ALA A 286 -4.95 -0.51 5.22
CA ALA A 286 -4.68 -1.10 3.91
C ALA A 286 -3.26 -1.70 3.82
N TYR A 287 -2.57 -1.86 4.97
CA TYR A 287 -1.23 -2.44 5.10
C TYR A 287 -0.12 -1.66 4.37
N HIS A 288 -0.19 -0.35 4.43
CA HIS A 288 0.77 0.56 3.81
C HIS A 288 1.55 1.41 4.83
N PRO A 289 2.14 0.86 5.92
CA PRO A 289 2.89 1.66 6.88
C PRO A 289 4.13 2.27 6.23
N CYS A 290 4.35 3.58 6.47
CA CYS A 290 5.49 4.32 5.91
C CYS A 290 5.92 5.48 6.82
N GLY A 291 7.06 6.09 6.51
CA GLY A 291 7.45 7.41 7.01
C GLY A 291 8.30 7.47 8.27
N THR A 292 8.61 6.36 8.94
CA THR A 292 9.26 6.31 10.27
C THR A 292 10.77 6.59 10.29
N CYS A 293 11.40 6.66 9.12
CA CYS A 293 12.78 7.11 8.93
C CYS A 293 12.82 8.21 7.85
N LYS A 294 11.89 9.16 7.97
CA LYS A 294 11.61 10.20 6.97
C LYS A 294 12.87 10.79 6.36
N MET A 295 12.94 10.84 5.03
CA MET A 295 14.00 11.54 4.32
C MET A 295 13.61 12.99 4.06
N GLY A 296 14.61 13.86 4.02
CA GLY A 296 14.43 15.26 3.71
C GLY A 296 15.73 16.06 3.81
N GLU A 297 15.61 17.36 3.53
CA GLU A 297 16.74 18.29 3.56
C GLU A 297 16.96 18.92 4.94
N GLY A 298 15.98 18.83 5.82
CA GLY A 298 16.06 19.36 7.18
C GLY A 298 17.01 18.58 8.07
N ASP A 299 17.69 19.26 8.99
CA ASP A 299 18.63 18.63 9.93
C ASP A 299 17.93 17.63 10.87
N GLU A 300 16.64 17.79 11.12
CA GLU A 300 15.82 16.90 11.95
C GLU A 300 15.42 15.61 11.24
N ASP A 301 15.45 15.58 9.90
CA ASP A 301 15.08 14.39 9.14
C ASP A 301 16.04 13.23 9.48
N VAL A 302 15.49 12.01 9.51
CA VAL A 302 16.27 10.83 9.87
C VAL A 302 17.32 10.51 8.82
N THR A 303 16.96 10.68 7.54
CA THR A 303 17.87 10.46 6.42
C THR A 303 17.92 11.69 5.51
N ASP A 304 19.00 11.84 4.79
CA ASP A 304 19.16 12.83 3.74
C ASP A 304 18.50 12.36 2.41
N PRO A 305 18.43 13.23 1.37
CA PRO A 305 17.88 12.85 0.06
C PRO A 305 18.63 11.73 -0.66
N GLN A 306 19.81 11.33 -0.20
CA GLN A 306 20.57 10.18 -0.66
C GLN A 306 20.32 8.93 0.20
N ALA A 307 19.30 8.96 1.07
CA ALA A 307 18.92 7.88 1.98
C ALA A 307 19.99 7.55 3.05
N ARG A 308 21.01 8.40 3.26
CA ARG A 308 22.03 8.21 4.30
C ARG A 308 21.48 8.63 5.65
N VAL A 309 21.73 7.83 6.67
CA VAL A 309 21.30 8.14 8.05
C VAL A 309 22.13 9.30 8.58
N ARG A 310 21.46 10.37 9.03
CA ARG A 310 22.13 11.57 9.55
C ARG A 310 22.80 11.32 10.88
N GLY A 311 23.94 11.97 11.10
CA GLY A 311 24.74 11.86 12.33
C GLY A 311 25.69 10.66 12.36
N VAL A 312 25.67 9.79 11.35
CA VAL A 312 26.56 8.62 11.24
C VAL A 312 27.08 8.45 9.81
N GLN A 313 28.04 7.57 9.62
CA GLN A 313 28.65 7.24 8.34
C GLN A 313 28.48 5.76 8.00
N GLY A 314 28.41 5.43 6.70
CA GLY A 314 28.36 4.04 6.22
C GLY A 314 27.04 3.33 6.49
N LEU A 315 25.96 4.08 6.70
CA LEU A 315 24.63 3.52 6.96
C LEU A 315 23.56 4.23 6.12
N ARG A 316 22.72 3.45 5.46
CA ARG A 316 21.49 3.93 4.77
C ARG A 316 20.26 3.17 5.25
N VAL A 317 19.12 3.79 5.03
CA VAL A 317 17.80 3.12 5.06
C VAL A 317 17.22 3.17 3.66
N VAL A 318 16.72 2.04 3.13
CA VAL A 318 16.13 1.97 1.78
C VAL A 318 14.89 1.11 1.81
N ASP A 319 13.79 1.67 2.28
CA ASP A 319 12.46 1.05 2.31
C ASP A 319 11.37 2.12 2.46
N ALA A 320 10.12 1.71 2.66
CA ALA A 320 8.98 2.63 2.78
C ALA A 320 9.08 3.59 3.99
N SER A 321 9.97 3.32 4.97
CA SER A 321 10.17 4.24 6.11
C SER A 321 10.76 5.58 5.68
N LEU A 322 11.42 5.64 4.52
CA LEU A 322 11.98 6.88 3.97
C LEU A 322 10.93 7.90 3.53
N MET A 323 9.72 7.47 3.21
CA MET A 323 8.70 8.34 2.60
C MET A 323 8.38 9.52 3.50
N PRO A 324 8.53 10.78 3.03
CA PRO A 324 8.17 11.96 3.82
C PRO A 324 6.66 12.04 4.07
N GLN A 325 5.89 11.55 3.10
CA GLN A 325 4.45 11.44 3.11
C GLN A 325 4.01 10.21 2.34
N ALA A 326 2.90 9.59 2.76
CA ALA A 326 2.26 8.53 1.99
C ALA A 326 1.87 9.02 0.59
N THR A 327 2.06 8.18 -0.41
CA THR A 327 1.72 8.51 -1.80
C THR A 327 0.21 8.51 -2.03
N ALA A 328 -0.25 9.16 -3.11
CA ALA A 328 -1.67 9.22 -3.44
C ALA A 328 -2.22 7.93 -4.07
N GLY A 329 -1.44 6.86 -4.11
CA GLY A 329 -1.79 5.50 -4.53
C GLY A 329 -1.07 4.47 -3.67
N ASP A 330 -1.18 3.18 -4.02
CA ASP A 330 -0.57 2.09 -3.27
C ASP A 330 0.95 2.23 -3.17
N LEU A 331 1.54 1.76 -2.05
CA LEU A 331 2.96 1.97 -1.77
C LEU A 331 3.91 1.01 -2.50
N ASN A 332 3.42 -0.10 -3.07
CA ASN A 332 4.31 -1.10 -3.67
C ASN A 332 5.14 -0.52 -4.82
N GLY A 333 4.51 0.12 -5.80
CA GLY A 333 5.18 0.76 -6.93
C GLY A 333 6.15 1.86 -6.49
N PRO A 334 5.71 2.85 -5.68
CA PRO A 334 6.59 3.89 -5.14
C PRO A 334 7.78 3.36 -4.34
N THR A 335 7.60 2.28 -3.53
CA THR A 335 8.71 1.67 -2.79
C THR A 335 9.73 1.02 -3.71
N ILE A 336 9.28 0.34 -4.78
CA ILE A 336 10.19 -0.22 -5.80
C ILE A 336 10.95 0.91 -6.51
N MET A 337 10.27 1.96 -6.94
CA MET A 337 10.89 3.13 -7.57
C MET A 337 11.94 3.77 -6.68
N LEU A 338 11.62 3.96 -5.38
CA LEU A 338 12.54 4.51 -4.40
C LEU A 338 13.78 3.62 -4.22
N ALA A 339 13.61 2.30 -4.17
CA ALA A 339 14.71 1.34 -4.07
C ALA A 339 15.62 1.35 -5.32
N GLU A 340 15.03 1.41 -6.53
CA GLU A 340 15.77 1.57 -7.78
C GLU A 340 16.59 2.87 -7.79
N ARG A 341 15.96 3.99 -7.40
CA ARG A 341 16.62 5.29 -7.29
C ARG A 341 17.78 5.25 -6.30
N CYS A 342 17.58 4.70 -5.12
CA CYS A 342 18.63 4.55 -4.12
C CYS A 342 19.76 3.61 -4.61
N SER A 343 19.44 2.56 -5.34
CA SER A 343 20.43 1.67 -5.96
C SER A 343 21.35 2.43 -6.92
N ASP A 344 20.80 3.34 -7.72
CA ASP A 344 21.61 4.17 -8.63
C ASP A 344 22.48 5.18 -7.86
N LEU A 345 21.95 5.81 -6.80
CA LEU A 345 22.71 6.68 -5.91
C LEU A 345 23.89 5.95 -5.24
N ILE A 346 23.67 4.73 -4.74
CA ILE A 346 24.70 3.89 -4.12
C ILE A 346 25.82 3.56 -5.13
N LYS A 347 25.46 3.33 -6.39
CA LYS A 347 26.41 3.05 -7.48
C LYS A 347 27.12 4.31 -8.01
N GLY A 348 26.79 5.50 -7.51
CA GLY A 348 27.32 6.76 -7.98
C GLY A 348 26.90 7.12 -9.41
N LYS A 349 25.78 6.57 -9.90
CA LYS A 349 25.30 6.90 -11.24
C LYS A 349 24.74 8.31 -11.29
N VAL A 350 24.99 8.99 -12.41
CA VAL A 350 24.29 10.23 -12.73
C VAL A 350 22.81 9.92 -12.92
N LEU A 351 22.01 10.59 -12.15
CA LEU A 351 20.56 10.40 -12.19
C LEU A 351 19.98 11.21 -13.37
N PRO A 352 18.91 10.72 -14.01
CA PRO A 352 18.20 11.52 -15.00
C PRO A 352 17.77 12.86 -14.39
N ALA A 353 17.73 13.91 -15.21
CA ALA A 353 17.15 15.18 -14.79
C ALA A 353 15.71 14.98 -14.28
N ALA A 354 15.28 15.85 -13.38
CA ALA A 354 13.89 15.86 -12.97
C ALA A 354 12.99 16.00 -14.19
N ASN A 355 11.90 15.24 -14.20
CA ASN A 355 10.91 15.39 -15.25
C ASN A 355 10.02 16.59 -14.90
N ASP A 356 10.25 17.71 -15.56
CA ASP A 356 9.49 18.96 -15.39
C ASP A 356 8.18 18.96 -16.20
N ALA A 357 7.70 17.78 -16.62
CA ALA A 357 6.42 17.68 -17.29
C ALA A 357 5.32 18.33 -16.44
N PRO A 358 4.50 19.21 -17.03
CA PRO A 358 3.47 19.91 -16.29
C PRO A 358 2.48 18.91 -15.68
N LEU A 359 2.15 19.14 -14.41
CA LEU A 359 1.11 18.36 -13.75
C LEU A 359 -0.22 18.64 -14.45
N LEU A 360 -0.85 17.60 -14.98
CA LEU A 360 -2.19 17.72 -15.55
C LEU A 360 -3.20 17.83 -14.41
N VAL A 361 -3.68 19.06 -14.20
CA VAL A 361 -4.71 19.37 -13.20
C VAL A 361 -5.96 19.81 -13.95
N SER A 362 -7.12 19.34 -13.50
CA SER A 362 -8.39 19.82 -14.08
C SER A 362 -8.49 21.34 -13.99
N PRO A 363 -8.84 22.07 -15.07
CA PRO A 363 -8.92 23.52 -15.06
C PRO A 363 -9.85 24.09 -13.99
N ASN A 364 -10.90 23.37 -13.62
CA ASN A 364 -11.91 23.78 -12.64
C ASN A 364 -11.73 23.12 -11.25
N TRP A 365 -10.55 22.58 -10.95
CA TRP A 365 -10.32 21.81 -9.71
C TRP A 365 -10.62 22.61 -8.43
N LEU A 366 -10.50 23.93 -8.46
CA LEU A 366 -10.81 24.79 -7.32
C LEU A 366 -12.32 24.90 -7.05
N GLN A 367 -13.13 24.88 -8.10
CA GLN A 367 -14.58 25.13 -8.04
C GLN A 367 -15.40 23.83 -8.08
N ALA A 368 -14.88 22.78 -8.70
CA ALA A 368 -15.58 21.53 -8.90
C ALA A 368 -14.76 20.32 -8.50
N GLN A 369 -15.41 19.37 -7.86
CA GLN A 369 -14.82 18.06 -7.56
C GLN A 369 -14.52 17.29 -8.86
N ARG A 370 -15.41 17.38 -9.86
CA ARG A 370 -15.31 16.66 -11.14
C ARG A 370 -14.72 17.54 -12.22
N SER A 371 -13.94 16.94 -13.11
CA SER A 371 -13.25 17.63 -14.19
C SER A 371 -14.15 17.94 -15.39
N TRP A 372 -15.32 17.30 -15.48
CA TRP A 372 -16.15 17.28 -16.67
C TRP A 372 -17.40 18.13 -16.48
N ASP A 373 -17.70 18.94 -17.48
CA ASP A 373 -19.02 19.52 -17.64
C ASP A 373 -20.00 18.37 -17.92
N MET A 374 -21.10 18.30 -17.17
CA MET A 374 -22.11 17.24 -17.28
C MET A 374 -22.84 17.23 -18.64
N THR A 375 -22.44 18.11 -19.54
CA THR A 375 -22.97 18.19 -20.91
C THR A 375 -22.27 17.26 -21.91
N HIS A 376 -21.20 16.57 -21.52
CA HIS A 376 -20.58 15.58 -22.40
C HIS A 376 -21.42 14.31 -22.46
N ASP A 377 -21.84 13.97 -23.66
CA ASP A 377 -22.80 12.91 -24.00
C ASP A 377 -22.27 11.52 -23.59
N TYR A 378 -22.59 11.11 -22.38
CA TYR A 378 -22.30 9.76 -21.86
C TYR A 378 -23.01 8.63 -22.62
N ALA A 379 -23.88 8.94 -23.59
CA ALA A 379 -24.59 7.94 -24.36
C ALA A 379 -23.66 7.06 -25.22
N ASN A 380 -22.61 7.67 -25.76
CA ASN A 380 -21.64 6.94 -26.59
C ASN A 380 -20.54 6.22 -25.80
N ASP A 381 -20.29 6.63 -24.55
CA ASP A 381 -19.30 5.99 -23.68
C ASP A 381 -19.91 4.84 -22.83
N ARG A 382 -21.23 4.80 -22.70
CA ARG A 382 -21.95 3.75 -21.98
C ARG A 382 -21.72 2.36 -22.54
N ASP A 383 -21.68 2.24 -23.87
CA ASP A 383 -21.50 0.94 -24.53
C ASP A 383 -20.05 0.46 -24.41
N SER A 384 -19.08 1.36 -24.37
CA SER A 384 -17.67 1.04 -24.18
C SER A 384 -17.39 0.59 -22.75
N LEU A 385 -17.93 1.27 -21.72
CA LEU A 385 -17.76 0.89 -20.30
C LEU A 385 -18.55 -0.39 -19.96
N ARG A 386 -19.75 -0.54 -20.50
CA ARG A 386 -20.56 -1.73 -20.36
C ARG A 386 -19.95 -2.94 -21.06
N ALA A 387 -19.40 -2.74 -22.26
CA ALA A 387 -18.64 -3.75 -22.99
C ALA A 387 -17.37 -4.14 -22.25
N ALA A 388 -16.60 -3.19 -21.69
CA ALA A 388 -15.38 -3.47 -20.93
C ALA A 388 -15.66 -4.23 -19.64
N LEU A 389 -16.71 -3.86 -18.88
CA LEU A 389 -17.08 -4.53 -17.62
C LEU A 389 -17.68 -5.92 -17.88
N LEU A 390 -18.53 -6.07 -18.91
CA LEU A 390 -19.14 -7.34 -19.27
C LEU A 390 -18.15 -8.28 -20.01
N LEU A 391 -17.30 -7.73 -20.86
CA LEU A 391 -16.29 -8.51 -21.60
C LEU A 391 -15.21 -9.04 -20.63
N ASN A 392 -14.76 -8.25 -19.65
CA ASN A 392 -13.85 -8.72 -18.62
C ASN A 392 -14.46 -9.79 -17.72
N ALA A 393 -15.71 -9.64 -17.31
CA ALA A 393 -16.39 -10.65 -16.53
C ALA A 393 -16.63 -11.95 -17.32
N GLN A 394 -17.01 -11.87 -18.60
CA GLN A 394 -17.26 -13.03 -19.45
C GLN A 394 -15.97 -13.68 -19.97
N ASN A 395 -14.94 -12.92 -20.30
CA ASN A 395 -13.66 -13.45 -20.77
C ASN A 395 -12.85 -14.09 -19.65
N CYS A 396 -12.93 -13.60 -18.41
CA CYS A 396 -12.38 -14.32 -17.25
C CYS A 396 -13.07 -15.66 -17.01
N ILE A 397 -14.35 -15.79 -17.34
CA ILE A 397 -15.16 -17.00 -17.11
C ILE A 397 -15.02 -18.00 -18.28
N SER A 398 -14.96 -17.53 -19.53
CA SER A 398 -15.09 -18.42 -20.71
C SER A 398 -13.78 -18.81 -21.40
N ASN A 399 -12.73 -17.99 -21.40
CA ASN A 399 -11.58 -18.24 -22.25
C ASN A 399 -10.23 -18.42 -21.55
N GLY A 400 -10.11 -18.17 -20.25
CA GLY A 400 -8.80 -18.25 -19.56
C GLY A 400 -7.72 -17.33 -20.14
N GLU A 401 -8.10 -16.36 -20.94
CA GLU A 401 -7.18 -15.37 -21.51
C GLU A 401 -7.22 -14.06 -20.74
N ASN A 402 -6.02 -13.57 -20.41
CA ASN A 402 -5.86 -12.25 -19.81
C ASN A 402 -6.13 -11.21 -20.91
N PRO A 403 -7.13 -10.34 -20.86
CA PRO A 403 -7.36 -9.35 -21.89
C PRO A 403 -6.19 -8.37 -21.91
N GLN A 404 -5.34 -8.47 -22.90
CA GLN A 404 -4.45 -7.38 -23.29
C GLN A 404 -5.31 -6.37 -24.06
N LEU A 405 -5.60 -5.24 -23.43
CA LEU A 405 -6.18 -4.09 -24.11
C LEU A 405 -5.07 -3.41 -24.89
N ASP A 406 -5.11 -3.51 -26.20
CA ASP A 406 -4.25 -2.77 -27.11
C ASP A 406 -4.76 -1.32 -27.22
N PHE A 407 -4.08 -0.40 -26.54
CA PHE A 407 -4.39 1.03 -26.55
C PHE A 407 -3.76 1.78 -27.74
N SER A 408 -3.24 1.08 -28.77
CA SER A 408 -2.59 1.72 -29.92
C SER A 408 -3.58 2.19 -31.01
N LYS A 409 -4.88 2.00 -30.82
CA LYS A 409 -5.91 2.44 -31.77
C LYS A 409 -6.98 3.27 -31.04
N ASN A 410 -6.68 4.55 -30.86
CA ASN A 410 -7.53 5.74 -30.98
C ASN A 410 -6.83 6.95 -30.36
#